data_490d261d7fdb638f8f45cb35c053a930
#
_entry.id   490d261d7fdb638f8f45cb35c053a930
#
_cell.length_a   1.000
_cell.length_b   1.000
_cell.length_c   1.000
_cell.angle_alpha   90.00
_cell.angle_beta   90.00
_cell.angle_gamma   90.00
#
_symmetry.space_group_name_H-M   'P 1'
#
loop_
_entity.id
_entity.type
_entity.pdbx_description
1 polymer ?
#
loop_
_entity_poly.entity_id
_entity_poly.type
_entity_poly.pdbx_seq_one_letter_code
_entity_poly.pdbx_strand_id
1 'polypeptide(L)' 'MRSQSSSYKNGQTVSIKETGEEVTIIKSQYVKNMKRYSYIVKEYPTTFFFEEELQSRD' A
#
# COMPACT_ATOMS: atom_id res chain seq x y z
N MET A 1 2.33 14.31 -15.62
CA MET A 1 2.29 13.85 -15.23
C MET A 1 2.60 13.04 -14.76
N ARG A 2 2.50 12.53 -14.40
CA ARG A 2 2.79 11.87 -13.92
C ARG A 2 2.63 10.80 -13.75
N SER A 3 2.77 10.18 -13.47
CA SER A 3 2.68 9.25 -13.45
C SER A 3 2.49 8.35 -12.77
N GLN A 4 2.30 7.75 -12.52
CA GLN A 4 2.14 6.98 -11.97
C GLN A 4 2.52 6.05 -11.42
N SER A 5 2.84 5.52 -11.24
CA SER A 5 3.06 4.49 -10.75
C SER A 5 3.13 4.35 -9.47
N SER A 6 3.07 4.50 -8.86
CA SER A 6 2.95 4.51 -7.81
C SER A 6 3.13 3.56 -6.86
N SER A 7 4.08 2.91 -6.73
CA SER A 7 4.27 2.07 -5.64
C SER A 7 4.68 2.86 -4.43
N TYR A 8 4.19 2.42 -3.28
CA TYR A 8 4.57 3.04 -2.03
C TYR A 8 5.87 2.41 -1.55
N LYS A 9 6.60 3.11 -0.71
CA LYS A 9 7.88 2.64 -0.23
C LYS A 9 7.79 2.14 1.20
N ASN A 10 8.73 1.30 1.59
CA ASN A 10 8.83 0.87 2.97
C ASN A 10 9.00 2.09 3.86
N GLY A 11 8.28 2.12 4.96
CA GLY A 11 8.32 3.24 5.88
C GLY A 11 7.37 4.36 5.55
N GLN A 12 6.72 4.29 4.41
CA GLN A 12 5.78 5.33 4.02
C GLN A 12 4.46 5.17 4.75
N THR A 13 3.87 6.27 5.18
CA THR A 13 2.56 6.25 5.83
C THR A 13 1.49 6.47 4.78
N VAL A 14 0.49 5.60 4.80
CA VAL A 14 -0.64 5.69 3.87
C VAL A 14 -1.92 5.48 4.66
N SER A 15 -3.05 5.69 4.02
CA SER A 15 -4.35 5.47 4.63
C SER A 15 -5.05 4.32 3.96
N ILE A 16 -5.80 3.55 4.72
CA ILE A 16 -6.68 2.53 4.17
C ILE A 16 -7.95 3.25 3.72
N LYS A 17 -8.26 3.14 2.44
CA LYS A 17 -9.40 3.88 1.89
C LYS A 17 -10.72 3.55 2.58
N GLU A 18 -10.87 2.29 2.91
CA GLU A 18 -12.13 1.83 3.46
C GLU A 18 -12.40 2.39 4.84
N THR A 19 -11.38 2.49 5.66
CA THR A 19 -11.56 2.90 7.05
C THR A 19 -10.98 4.27 7.36
N GLY A 20 -10.07 4.74 6.51
CA GLY A 20 -9.36 5.99 6.77
C GLY A 20 -8.22 5.84 7.76
N GLU A 21 -7.94 4.63 8.18
CA GLU A 21 -6.90 4.40 9.18
C GLU A 21 -5.52 4.62 8.57
N GLU A 22 -4.63 5.23 9.32
CA GLU A 22 -3.27 5.44 8.88
C GLU A 22 -2.42 4.25 9.25
N VAL A 23 -1.66 3.76 8.29
CA VAL A 23 -0.80 2.60 8.49
C VAL A 23 0.56 2.87 7.86
N THR A 24 1.55 2.11 8.27
CA THR A 24 2.91 2.27 7.78
C THR A 24 3.31 1.05 6.98
N ILE A 25 3.79 1.27 5.77
CA ILE A 25 4.24 0.20 4.89
C ILE A 25 5.55 -0.38 5.41
N ILE A 26 5.61 -1.70 5.57
CA ILE A 26 6.86 -2.34 5.95
C ILE A 26 7.38 -3.27 4.87
N LYS A 27 6.55 -3.61 3.89
CA LYS A 27 6.98 -4.50 2.82
C LYS A 27 6.09 -4.29 1.60
N SER A 28 6.67 -4.42 0.43
CA SER A 28 5.90 -4.33 -0.80
C SER A 28 6.28 -5.52 -1.67
N GLN A 29 5.34 -5.95 -2.49
CA GLN A 29 5.53 -7.11 -3.33
C GLN A 29 4.65 -6.98 -4.56
N TYR A 30 5.20 -7.31 -5.71
CA TYR A 30 4.43 -7.28 -6.95
C TYR A 30 3.80 -8.65 -7.18
N VAL A 31 2.49 -8.67 -7.36
CA VAL A 31 1.75 -9.91 -7.59
C VAL A 31 1.50 -10.03 -9.09
N LYS A 32 2.30 -10.86 -9.74
CA LYS A 32 2.24 -10.98 -11.19
C LYS A 32 0.88 -11.38 -11.72
N ASN A 33 0.25 -12.35 -11.08
CA ASN A 33 -1.02 -12.85 -11.55
C ASN A 33 -2.08 -11.76 -11.60
N MET A 34 -2.01 -10.82 -10.71
CA MET A 34 -2.99 -9.75 -10.62
C MET A 34 -2.48 -8.45 -11.18
N LYS A 35 -1.21 -8.42 -11.54
CA LYS A 35 -0.57 -7.22 -12.08
C LYS A 35 -0.75 -6.03 -11.15
N ARG A 36 -0.58 -6.28 -9.86
CA ARG A 36 -0.73 -5.26 -8.84
C ARG A 36 0.32 -5.40 -7.79
N TYR A 37 0.59 -4.31 -7.10
CA TYR A 37 1.44 -4.35 -5.92
C TYR A 37 0.59 -4.63 -4.71
N SER A 38 1.12 -5.44 -3.80
CA SER A 38 0.51 -5.63 -2.49
C SER A 38 1.47 -5.13 -1.45
N TYR A 39 0.93 -4.74 -0.31
CA TYR A 39 1.71 -4.13 0.75
C TYR A 39 1.36 -4.74 2.08
N ILE A 40 2.37 -4.91 2.92
CA ILE A 40 2.15 -5.34 4.29
C ILE A 40 2.45 -4.14 5.17
N VAL A 41 1.57 -3.90 6.12
CA VAL A 41 1.70 -2.75 6.98
C VAL A 41 2.01 -3.20 8.39
N LYS A 42 2.67 -2.32 9.12
CA LYS A 42 3.11 -2.61 10.47
C LYS A 42 1.95 -2.97 11.40
N GLU A 43 0.85 -2.28 11.22
CA GLU A 43 -0.31 -2.44 12.09
C GLU A 43 -1.05 -3.75 11.87
N TYR A 44 -0.91 -4.32 10.69
CA TYR A 44 -1.58 -5.57 10.33
C TYR A 44 -0.61 -6.50 9.61
N PRO A 45 0.37 -7.04 10.33
CA PRO A 45 1.45 -7.77 9.68
C PRO A 45 1.04 -9.10 9.06
N THR A 46 -0.12 -9.62 9.40
CA THR A 46 -0.59 -10.88 8.82
C THR A 46 -1.54 -10.68 7.66
N THR A 47 -1.77 -9.43 7.28
CA THR A 47 -2.70 -9.08 6.21
C THR A 47 -1.95 -8.29 5.17
N PHE A 48 -2.40 -8.37 3.92
CA PHE A 48 -1.82 -7.51 2.91
C PHE A 48 -2.93 -6.68 2.27
N PHE A 49 -2.51 -5.56 1.68
CA PHE A 49 -3.44 -4.67 1.01
C PHE A 49 -2.92 -4.43 -0.40
N PHE A 50 -3.82 -4.39 -1.37
CA PHE A 50 -3.43 -4.00 -2.70
C PHE A 50 -3.32 -2.50 -2.78
N GLU A 51 -2.56 -2.05 -3.76
CA GLU A 51 -2.33 -0.62 -3.93
C GLU A 51 -3.62 0.18 -3.99
N GLU A 52 -4.62 -0.39 -4.65
CA GLU A 52 -5.88 0.32 -4.82
C GLU A 52 -6.68 0.46 -3.53
N GLU A 53 -6.32 -0.31 -2.51
CA GLU A 53 -6.99 -0.23 -1.22
C GLU A 53 -6.37 0.81 -0.31
N LEU A 54 -5.28 1.39 -0.74
CA LEU A 54 -4.55 2.36 0.04
C LEU A 54 -4.50 3.68 -0.71
N GLN A 55 -4.25 4.75 0.02
CA GLN A 55 -4.03 6.04 -0.63
C GLN A 55 -2.98 6.80 0.12
N SER A 56 -2.25 7.63 -0.60
CA SER A 56 -1.22 8.44 -0.02
C SER A 56 -1.83 9.49 0.89
N ARG A 57 -1.16 9.78 1.99
CA ARG A 57 -1.61 10.83 2.86
C ARG A 57 -1.39 12.20 2.27
N ASP A 58 -0.42 12.29 1.41
CA ASP A 58 -0.17 13.57 0.77
C ASP A 58 -1.19 13.81 -0.31
#